data_d31983a92e2f46c098a40e4e2bcfb45c
#
_entry.id   d31983a92e2f46c098a40e4e2bcfb45c
#
_cell.length_a   1.000
_cell.length_b   1.000
_cell.length_c   1.000
_cell.angle_alpha   90.00
_cell.angle_beta   90.00
_cell.angle_gamma   90.00
#
_symmetry.space_group_name_H-M   'P 1'
#
loop_
_entity.id
_entity.type
_entity.pdbx_description
1 polymer ?
#
loop_
_entity_poly.entity_id
_entity_poly.type
_entity_poly.pdbx_seq_one_letter_code
_entity_poly.pdbx_strand_id
1 'polypeptide(L)'
;MLSSAYFLPKDKTTEKEIGTMAKAQDRKEIVSRIGDAAKLYRDRLVGKRFMYVFDGRYIEVIYKAENFRHLTGVETFLSAKRFYSYAARKILTAAQIGFNAKHPYDLCVRKVEHIGEVATMAGSESFLLEEIKTDTQSYKFGTTDLNFTLCMNKELDDQGNEKGDCFVVQSLRDEDCFSRSKEAYSVTHIFSRANDKKKYTDLLFLDKNADMNNLPQEVKKLLDDCLLPQGREND
;
A
#
# COMPACT_ATOMS: atom_id res chain seq x y z
N MET A 1 -22.67 -8.05 -65.95
CA MET A 1 -23.11 -8.74 -64.74
C MET A 1 -22.43 -8.11 -63.58
N LEU A 2 -23.09 -7.20 -62.85
CA LEU A 2 -22.51 -6.50 -61.71
C LEU A 2 -23.03 -7.20 -60.45
N SER A 3 -22.12 -7.82 -59.67
CA SER A 3 -22.43 -8.45 -58.38
C SER A 3 -22.53 -7.35 -57.32
N SER A 4 -23.76 -7.13 -56.81
CA SER A 4 -24.05 -6.23 -55.70
C SER A 4 -23.72 -6.96 -54.39
N ALA A 5 -22.63 -6.59 -53.72
CA ALA A 5 -22.33 -7.03 -52.37
C ALA A 5 -23.25 -6.29 -51.39
N TYR A 6 -24.21 -7.02 -50.81
CA TYR A 6 -25.04 -6.52 -49.74
C TYR A 6 -24.16 -6.31 -48.46
N PHE A 7 -23.92 -5.06 -48.13
CA PHE A 7 -23.36 -4.68 -46.84
C PHE A 7 -24.48 -4.75 -45.79
N LEU A 8 -24.46 -5.75 -44.94
CA LEU A 8 -25.35 -5.81 -43.79
C LEU A 8 -24.87 -4.77 -42.77
N PRO A 9 -25.74 -3.88 -42.25
CA PRO A 9 -25.37 -2.93 -41.22
C PRO A 9 -24.99 -3.70 -39.94
N LYS A 10 -23.77 -3.45 -39.43
CA LYS A 10 -23.38 -3.93 -38.10
C LYS A 10 -24.34 -3.39 -37.07
N ASP A 11 -24.95 -4.30 -36.33
CA ASP A 11 -25.93 -3.98 -35.31
C ASP A 11 -25.26 -3.27 -34.13
N LYS A 12 -25.43 -1.94 -34.03
CA LYS A 12 -24.91 -1.10 -32.96
C LYS A 12 -25.42 -1.51 -31.56
N THR A 13 -26.50 -2.24 -31.50
CA THR A 13 -27.10 -2.75 -30.26
C THR A 13 -26.24 -3.85 -29.65
N THR A 14 -25.72 -4.76 -30.46
CA THR A 14 -24.85 -5.87 -30.03
C THR A 14 -23.51 -5.37 -29.49
N GLU A 15 -22.88 -4.37 -30.11
CA GLU A 15 -21.59 -3.80 -29.60
C GLU A 15 -21.78 -3.09 -28.25
N LYS A 16 -22.90 -2.42 -28.02
CA LYS A 16 -23.21 -1.76 -26.75
C LYS A 16 -23.51 -2.76 -25.64
N GLU A 17 -24.20 -3.84 -25.93
CA GLU A 17 -24.50 -4.92 -24.98
C GLU A 17 -23.23 -5.68 -24.58
N ILE A 18 -22.37 -6.05 -25.54
CA ILE A 18 -21.09 -6.70 -25.32
C ILE A 18 -20.20 -5.81 -24.43
N GLY A 19 -20.09 -4.51 -24.74
CA GLY A 19 -19.31 -3.57 -23.92
C GLY A 19 -19.87 -3.39 -22.50
N THR A 20 -21.17 -3.50 -22.31
CA THR A 20 -21.79 -3.42 -20.97
C THR A 20 -21.56 -4.70 -20.17
N MET A 21 -21.62 -5.87 -20.81
CA MET A 21 -21.32 -7.17 -20.17
C MET A 21 -19.85 -7.29 -19.78
N ALA A 22 -18.91 -6.87 -20.64
CA ALA A 22 -17.48 -6.83 -20.34
C ALA A 22 -17.20 -5.97 -19.09
N LYS A 23 -17.73 -4.74 -19.05
CA LYS A 23 -17.58 -3.85 -17.86
C LYS A 23 -18.20 -4.43 -16.59
N ALA A 24 -19.26 -5.22 -16.68
CA ALA A 24 -19.86 -5.90 -15.54
C ALA A 24 -18.99 -7.06 -15.04
N GLN A 25 -18.34 -7.78 -15.95
CA GLN A 25 -17.40 -8.86 -15.62
C GLN A 25 -16.16 -8.32 -14.96
N ASP A 26 -15.55 -7.25 -15.49
CA ASP A 26 -14.39 -6.55 -14.92
C ASP A 26 -14.63 -6.15 -13.46
N ARG A 27 -15.83 -5.58 -13.18
CA ARG A 27 -16.21 -5.21 -11.81
C ARG A 27 -16.33 -6.41 -10.87
N LYS A 28 -16.83 -7.55 -11.34
CA LYS A 28 -16.92 -8.77 -10.53
C LYS A 28 -15.56 -9.34 -10.22
N GLU A 29 -14.66 -9.33 -11.20
CA GLU A 29 -13.31 -9.83 -11.04
C GLU A 29 -12.51 -9.01 -10.03
N ILE A 30 -12.48 -7.68 -10.18
CA ILE A 30 -11.73 -6.81 -9.27
C ILE A 30 -12.30 -6.83 -7.85
N VAL A 31 -13.62 -7.00 -7.66
CA VAL A 31 -14.23 -7.15 -6.33
C VAL A 31 -13.69 -8.36 -5.59
N SER A 32 -13.48 -9.48 -6.28
CA SER A 32 -12.86 -10.67 -5.68
C SER A 32 -11.43 -10.37 -5.23
N ARG A 33 -10.63 -9.77 -6.12
CA ARG A 33 -9.23 -9.37 -5.83
C ARG A 33 -9.15 -8.36 -4.66
N ILE A 34 -10.04 -7.37 -4.61
CA ILE A 34 -10.17 -6.41 -3.50
C ILE A 34 -10.45 -7.15 -2.18
N GLY A 35 -11.31 -8.17 -2.20
CA GLY A 35 -11.60 -8.97 -1.02
C GLY A 35 -10.38 -9.73 -0.49
N ASP A 36 -9.59 -10.32 -1.38
CA ASP A 36 -8.36 -11.04 -1.03
C ASP A 36 -7.29 -10.07 -0.51
N ALA A 37 -7.10 -8.93 -1.19
CA ALA A 37 -6.18 -7.87 -0.76
C ALA A 37 -6.58 -7.30 0.61
N ALA A 38 -7.88 -7.06 0.86
CA ALA A 38 -8.38 -6.57 2.13
C ALA A 38 -8.12 -7.55 3.29
N LYS A 39 -8.22 -8.85 3.03
CA LYS A 39 -7.89 -9.89 4.02
C LYS A 39 -6.40 -9.86 4.37
N LEU A 40 -5.52 -9.84 3.37
CA LEU A 40 -4.06 -9.74 3.58
C LEU A 40 -3.69 -8.45 4.31
N TYR A 41 -4.26 -7.33 3.90
CA TYR A 41 -4.07 -6.02 4.54
C TYR A 41 -4.47 -6.04 6.02
N ARG A 42 -5.60 -6.66 6.35
CA ARG A 42 -6.06 -6.85 7.74
C ARG A 42 -5.09 -7.70 8.55
N ASP A 43 -4.74 -8.87 8.01
CA ASP A 43 -4.04 -9.92 8.76
C ASP A 43 -2.55 -9.58 8.94
N ARG A 44 -1.98 -8.78 8.04
CA ARG A 44 -0.54 -8.50 8.00
C ARG A 44 -0.17 -7.08 8.43
N LEU A 45 -1.02 -6.09 8.19
CA LEU A 45 -0.67 -4.67 8.30
C LEU A 45 -1.48 -3.91 9.35
N VAL A 46 -2.82 -4.06 9.35
CA VAL A 46 -3.69 -3.32 10.29
C VAL A 46 -3.48 -3.81 11.73
N GLY A 47 -3.41 -2.86 12.66
CA GLY A 47 -3.17 -3.17 14.07
C GLY A 47 -1.70 -3.42 14.43
N LYS A 48 -0.80 -3.19 13.48
CA LYS A 48 0.65 -3.26 13.68
C LYS A 48 1.30 -1.91 13.46
N ARG A 49 2.50 -1.76 14.02
CA ARG A 49 3.42 -0.64 13.79
C ARG A 49 4.70 -1.21 13.22
N PHE A 50 5.21 -0.56 12.18
CA PHE A 50 6.43 -0.93 11.47
C PHE A 50 7.47 0.15 11.70
N MET A 51 8.70 -0.24 11.97
CA MET A 51 9.84 0.66 12.10
C MET A 51 10.81 0.39 10.95
N TYR A 52 11.03 1.40 10.13
CA TYR A 52 12.01 1.37 9.03
C TYR A 52 13.27 2.12 9.47
N VAL A 53 14.40 1.43 9.46
CA VAL A 53 15.71 2.00 9.81
C VAL A 53 16.50 2.27 8.54
N PHE A 54 17.04 3.46 8.42
CA PHE A 54 17.79 3.93 7.26
C PHE A 54 18.72 5.08 7.68
N ASP A 55 19.90 5.19 7.10
CA ASP A 55 20.83 6.30 7.31
C ASP A 55 21.01 6.71 8.79
N GLY A 56 21.15 5.74 9.69
CA GLY A 56 21.26 6.00 11.14
C GLY A 56 20.02 6.58 11.82
N ARG A 57 18.89 6.68 11.11
CA ARG A 57 17.59 7.20 11.55
C ARG A 57 16.54 6.12 11.46
N TYR A 58 15.34 6.41 11.96
CA TYR A 58 14.17 5.56 11.75
C TYR A 58 12.90 6.38 11.63
N ILE A 59 11.89 5.76 11.01
CA ILE A 59 10.50 6.22 11.06
C ILE A 59 9.60 5.08 11.51
N GLU A 60 8.50 5.43 12.15
CA GLU A 60 7.42 4.49 12.47
C GLU A 60 6.24 4.68 11.52
N VAL A 61 5.73 3.60 10.98
CA VAL A 61 4.67 3.57 9.97
C VAL A 61 3.51 2.71 10.42
N ILE A 62 2.29 3.18 10.18
CA ILE A 62 1.06 2.44 10.44
C ILE A 62 0.16 2.40 9.20
N TYR A 63 -0.64 1.34 9.12
CA TYR A 63 -1.64 1.13 8.10
C TYR A 63 -3.04 1.20 8.71
N LYS A 64 -3.87 2.14 8.23
CA LYS A 64 -5.23 2.33 8.72
C LYS A 64 -6.25 1.67 7.81
N ALA A 65 -7.25 1.05 8.41
CA ALA A 65 -8.37 0.44 7.70
C ALA A 65 -9.09 1.42 6.75
N GLU A 66 -9.24 2.67 7.20
CA GLU A 66 -9.90 3.73 6.43
C GLU A 66 -9.13 4.10 5.14
N ASN A 67 -7.81 3.95 5.12
CA ASN A 67 -7.00 4.31 3.97
C ASN A 67 -7.03 3.25 2.86
N PHE A 68 -7.43 2.01 3.18
CA PHE A 68 -7.50 0.90 2.23
C PHE A 68 -8.24 1.27 0.94
N ARG A 69 -9.37 2.00 1.04
CA ARG A 69 -10.13 2.46 -0.13
C ARG A 69 -9.27 3.28 -1.10
N HIS A 70 -8.50 4.23 -0.58
CA HIS A 70 -7.64 5.09 -1.40
C HIS A 70 -6.50 4.31 -2.07
N LEU A 71 -6.01 3.26 -1.42
CA LEU A 71 -4.97 2.41 -1.97
C LEU A 71 -5.47 1.62 -3.18
N THR A 72 -6.74 1.21 -3.22
CA THR A 72 -7.32 0.47 -4.36
C THR A 72 -7.54 1.34 -5.60
N GLY A 73 -7.71 2.65 -5.43
CA GLY A 73 -8.05 3.57 -6.51
C GLY A 73 -9.49 3.50 -7.03
N VAL A 74 -10.31 2.54 -6.57
CA VAL A 74 -11.69 2.43 -7.07
C VAL A 74 -12.59 3.54 -6.53
N GLU A 75 -13.56 3.96 -7.36
CA GLU A 75 -14.65 4.82 -6.97
C GLU A 75 -15.74 4.04 -6.22
N THR A 76 -16.34 4.64 -5.21
CA THR A 76 -17.43 4.05 -4.46
C THR A 76 -18.22 5.12 -3.70
N PHE A 77 -19.53 4.91 -3.53
CA PHE A 77 -20.37 5.73 -2.64
C PHE A 77 -20.31 5.30 -1.17
N LEU A 78 -19.62 4.19 -0.87
CA LEU A 78 -19.46 3.72 0.51
C LEU A 78 -18.45 4.60 1.26
N SER A 79 -18.70 4.84 2.55
CA SER A 79 -17.67 5.42 3.42
C SER A 79 -16.44 4.52 3.48
N ALA A 80 -15.26 5.08 3.77
CA ALA A 80 -14.00 4.34 3.82
C ALA A 80 -14.07 3.12 4.77
N LYS A 81 -14.66 3.29 5.95
CA LYS A 81 -14.87 2.21 6.93
C LYS A 81 -15.79 1.11 6.40
N ARG A 82 -16.91 1.48 5.75
CA ARG A 82 -17.83 0.49 5.17
C ARG A 82 -17.21 -0.25 4.00
N PHE A 83 -16.52 0.46 3.12
CA PHE A 83 -15.81 -0.15 1.99
C PHE A 83 -14.84 -1.23 2.48
N TYR A 84 -13.93 -0.86 3.40
CA TYR A 84 -12.98 -1.81 3.97
C TYR A 84 -13.67 -3.00 4.66
N SER A 85 -14.67 -2.73 5.50
CA SER A 85 -15.41 -3.79 6.19
C SER A 85 -16.09 -4.76 5.22
N TYR A 86 -16.69 -4.25 4.13
CA TYR A 86 -17.34 -5.08 3.12
C TYR A 86 -16.33 -5.89 2.31
N ALA A 87 -15.20 -5.28 1.94
CA ALA A 87 -14.10 -5.96 1.27
C ALA A 87 -13.53 -7.10 2.13
N ALA A 88 -13.15 -6.81 3.37
CA ALA A 88 -12.55 -7.80 4.28
C ALA A 88 -13.50 -8.96 4.64
N ARG A 89 -14.80 -8.75 4.56
CA ARG A 89 -15.85 -9.77 4.77
C ARG A 89 -16.30 -10.44 3.47
N LYS A 90 -15.74 -10.05 2.32
CA LYS A 90 -16.12 -10.53 0.96
C LYS A 90 -17.61 -10.34 0.64
N ILE A 91 -18.23 -9.26 1.12
CA ILE A 91 -19.62 -8.87 0.81
C ILE A 91 -19.71 -7.60 -0.03
N LEU A 92 -18.58 -7.06 -0.48
CA LEU A 92 -18.55 -5.98 -1.47
C LEU A 92 -19.11 -6.50 -2.80
N THR A 93 -19.90 -5.68 -3.49
CA THR A 93 -20.54 -6.06 -4.76
C THR A 93 -20.06 -5.19 -5.92
N ALA A 94 -20.17 -5.69 -7.14
CA ALA A 94 -19.81 -4.98 -8.36
C ALA A 94 -20.59 -3.68 -8.56
N ALA A 95 -21.82 -3.58 -8.05
CA ALA A 95 -22.64 -2.37 -8.12
C ALA A 95 -22.15 -1.24 -7.19
N GLN A 96 -21.32 -1.57 -6.19
CA GLN A 96 -20.82 -0.62 -5.20
C GLN A 96 -19.50 0.04 -5.59
N ILE A 97 -18.89 -0.38 -6.71
CA ILE A 97 -17.64 0.16 -7.20
C ILE A 97 -17.77 0.71 -8.63
N GLY A 98 -16.86 1.63 -8.96
CA GLY A 98 -16.73 2.21 -10.30
C GLY A 98 -15.29 2.59 -10.59
N PHE A 99 -15.07 3.06 -11.81
CA PHE A 99 -13.80 3.55 -12.32
C PHE A 99 -14.01 4.91 -12.96
N ASN A 100 -12.97 5.74 -12.99
CA ASN A 100 -12.99 7.04 -13.64
C ASN A 100 -11.75 7.24 -14.53
N ALA A 101 -11.65 8.40 -15.20
CA ALA A 101 -10.51 8.70 -16.08
C ALA A 101 -9.17 8.79 -15.35
N LYS A 102 -9.16 9.18 -14.05
CA LYS A 102 -7.92 9.22 -13.22
C LYS A 102 -7.55 7.86 -12.67
N HIS A 103 -8.53 6.99 -12.49
CA HIS A 103 -8.37 5.63 -11.98
C HIS A 103 -9.14 4.66 -12.89
N PRO A 104 -8.62 4.37 -14.10
CA PRO A 104 -9.23 3.38 -15.01
C PRO A 104 -9.08 1.96 -14.42
N TYR A 105 -9.84 1.02 -14.97
CA TYR A 105 -9.89 -0.37 -14.50
C TYR A 105 -8.49 -1.00 -14.34
N ASP A 106 -7.67 -0.93 -15.38
CA ASP A 106 -6.34 -1.55 -15.37
C ASP A 106 -5.42 -0.99 -14.27
N LEU A 107 -5.48 0.32 -14.01
CA LEU A 107 -4.74 0.93 -12.91
C LEU A 107 -5.25 0.44 -11.55
N CYS A 108 -6.56 0.30 -11.38
CA CYS A 108 -7.14 -0.23 -10.14
C CYS A 108 -6.74 -1.69 -9.92
N VAL A 109 -6.69 -2.51 -10.98
CA VAL A 109 -6.23 -3.91 -10.91
C VAL A 109 -4.80 -3.97 -10.40
N ARG A 110 -3.86 -3.23 -11.03
CA ARG A 110 -2.46 -3.20 -10.60
C ARG A 110 -2.31 -2.72 -9.15
N LYS A 111 -3.03 -1.66 -8.77
CA LYS A 111 -3.01 -1.18 -7.36
C LYS A 111 -3.48 -2.24 -6.37
N VAL A 112 -4.51 -3.00 -6.70
CA VAL A 112 -5.02 -4.07 -5.83
C VAL A 112 -4.01 -5.24 -5.73
N GLU A 113 -3.31 -5.56 -6.83
CA GLU A 113 -2.22 -6.52 -6.85
C GLU A 113 -1.07 -6.06 -5.94
N HIS A 114 -0.62 -4.82 -6.08
CA HIS A 114 0.40 -4.24 -5.21
C HIS A 114 0.01 -4.21 -3.72
N ILE A 115 -1.27 -4.04 -3.37
CA ILE A 115 -1.69 -4.15 -1.97
C ILE A 115 -1.42 -5.56 -1.43
N GLY A 116 -1.61 -6.60 -2.24
CA GLY A 116 -1.25 -7.99 -1.90
C GLY A 116 0.26 -8.13 -1.66
N GLU A 117 1.08 -7.50 -2.50
CA GLU A 117 2.54 -7.49 -2.39
C GLU A 117 3.02 -6.71 -1.16
N VAL A 118 2.43 -5.55 -0.83
CA VAL A 118 2.75 -4.77 0.38
C VAL A 118 2.71 -5.63 1.64
N ALA A 119 1.73 -6.52 1.74
CA ALA A 119 1.60 -7.40 2.88
C ALA A 119 2.77 -8.41 3.00
N THR A 120 3.49 -8.65 1.91
CA THR A 120 4.70 -9.49 1.85
C THR A 120 5.98 -8.66 1.87
N MET A 121 5.94 -7.43 1.37
CA MET A 121 7.09 -6.51 1.28
C MET A 121 7.63 -6.01 2.62
N ALA A 122 6.84 -6.03 3.68
CA ALA A 122 7.32 -5.69 5.02
C ALA A 122 8.49 -6.60 5.49
N GLY A 123 9.03 -7.44 4.62
CA GLY A 123 10.19 -8.30 4.82
C GLY A 123 11.13 -8.36 3.61
N SER A 124 11.06 -7.43 2.66
CA SER A 124 11.92 -7.41 1.47
C SER A 124 12.77 -6.13 1.37
N GLU A 125 13.83 -6.21 0.55
CA GLU A 125 14.65 -5.05 0.20
C GLU A 125 13.78 -3.91 -0.33
N SER A 126 13.90 -2.73 0.28
CA SER A 126 13.13 -1.55 -0.08
C SER A 126 13.94 -0.27 0.09
N PHE A 127 13.51 0.76 -0.62
CA PHE A 127 14.06 2.11 -0.49
C PHE A 127 13.05 3.00 0.24
N LEU A 128 13.57 3.89 1.07
CA LEU A 128 12.80 4.98 1.65
C LEU A 128 13.08 6.27 0.88
N LEU A 129 12.02 6.88 0.37
CA LEU A 129 12.06 8.14 -0.35
C LEU A 129 11.61 9.27 0.56
N GLU A 130 12.28 10.42 0.51
CA GLU A 130 11.94 11.60 1.31
C GLU A 130 11.50 12.77 0.40
N GLU A 131 10.48 13.53 0.86
CA GLU A 131 9.91 14.70 0.19
C GLU A 131 9.45 14.43 -1.26
N ILE A 132 8.49 13.51 -1.40
CA ILE A 132 7.91 13.14 -2.69
C ILE A 132 6.90 14.21 -3.13
N LYS A 133 7.08 14.74 -4.35
CA LYS A 133 6.15 15.70 -4.98
C LYS A 133 5.44 15.03 -6.15
N THR A 134 4.13 14.93 -6.07
CA THR A 134 3.29 14.46 -7.18
C THR A 134 2.43 15.61 -7.73
N ASP A 135 1.77 15.40 -8.85
CA ASP A 135 0.95 16.44 -9.48
C ASP A 135 -0.25 16.89 -8.63
N THR A 136 -0.64 16.09 -7.65
CA THR A 136 -1.83 16.34 -6.82
C THR A 136 -1.53 16.62 -5.36
N GLN A 137 -0.38 16.16 -4.84
CA GLN A 137 -0.11 16.18 -3.41
C GLN A 137 1.38 15.94 -3.13
N SER A 138 1.87 16.43 -1.98
CA SER A 138 3.21 16.13 -1.47
C SER A 138 3.14 15.15 -0.32
N TYR A 139 4.16 14.29 -0.22
CA TYR A 139 4.31 13.32 0.86
C TYR A 139 5.67 13.47 1.52
N LYS A 140 5.72 13.32 2.85
CA LYS A 140 6.98 13.45 3.58
C LYS A 140 7.89 12.26 3.32
N PHE A 141 7.32 11.05 3.29
CA PHE A 141 8.04 9.82 2.99
C PHE A 141 7.26 8.93 2.03
N GLY A 142 7.99 7.99 1.42
CA GLY A 142 7.43 6.84 0.70
C GLY A 142 8.37 5.66 0.80
N THR A 143 7.85 4.45 0.69
CA THR A 143 8.66 3.23 0.53
C THR A 143 8.35 2.59 -0.79
N THR A 144 9.39 2.15 -1.49
CA THR A 144 9.28 1.52 -2.82
C THR A 144 10.20 0.31 -2.93
N ASP A 145 9.76 -0.68 -3.70
CA ASP A 145 10.55 -1.84 -4.14
C ASP A 145 10.92 -1.76 -5.63
N LEU A 146 10.84 -0.56 -6.22
CA LEU A 146 11.05 -0.24 -7.64
C LEU A 146 9.81 -0.45 -8.54
N ASN A 147 8.78 -1.17 -8.11
CA ASN A 147 7.56 -1.40 -8.90
C ASN A 147 6.47 -0.38 -8.58
N PHE A 148 6.33 -0.04 -7.30
CA PHE A 148 5.33 0.93 -6.84
C PHE A 148 5.83 1.68 -5.61
N THR A 149 5.14 2.75 -5.22
CA THR A 149 5.47 3.53 -4.03
C THR A 149 4.27 3.68 -3.11
N LEU A 150 4.47 3.35 -1.83
CA LEU A 150 3.57 3.70 -0.74
C LEU A 150 3.94 5.07 -0.21
N CYS A 151 3.08 6.04 -0.42
CA CYS A 151 3.30 7.41 0.05
C CYS A 151 2.63 7.63 1.41
N MET A 152 3.32 8.36 2.31
CA MET A 152 2.88 8.53 3.68
C MET A 152 3.17 9.92 4.22
N ASN A 153 2.29 10.38 5.11
CA ASN A 153 2.45 11.62 5.87
C ASN A 153 2.07 11.39 7.33
N LYS A 154 2.42 12.34 8.20
CA LYS A 154 1.82 12.44 9.52
C LYS A 154 0.31 12.69 9.39
N GLU A 155 -0.48 12.15 10.31
CA GLU A 155 -1.88 12.50 10.41
C GLU A 155 -2.00 13.83 11.14
N LEU A 156 -2.88 14.68 10.63
CA LEU A 156 -3.17 15.97 11.25
C LEU A 156 -4.53 15.93 11.94
N ASP A 157 -4.67 16.71 13.01
CA ASP A 157 -5.96 17.01 13.63
C ASP A 157 -6.71 18.11 12.85
N ASP A 158 -7.91 18.47 13.31
CA ASP A 158 -8.73 19.51 12.67
C ASP A 158 -8.11 20.91 12.77
N GLN A 159 -7.07 21.08 13.59
CA GLN A 159 -6.32 22.33 13.77
C GLN A 159 -5.01 22.33 12.96
N GLY A 160 -4.68 21.22 12.28
CA GLY A 160 -3.46 21.06 11.50
C GLY A 160 -2.23 20.60 12.29
N ASN A 161 -2.38 20.18 13.55
CA ASN A 161 -1.29 19.63 14.35
C ASN A 161 -1.11 18.13 14.08
N GLU A 162 0.12 17.65 14.23
CA GLU A 162 0.43 16.22 14.07
C GLU A 162 -0.22 15.37 15.16
N LYS A 163 -0.96 14.34 14.76
CA LYS A 163 -1.55 13.32 15.63
C LYS A 163 -0.57 12.19 15.90
N GLY A 164 0.39 12.42 16.80
CA GLY A 164 1.35 11.39 17.20
C GLY A 164 2.55 11.24 16.26
N ASP A 165 3.39 10.26 16.55
CA ASP A 165 4.73 10.16 15.96
C ASP A 165 4.80 9.33 14.69
N CYS A 166 3.77 8.52 14.39
CA CYS A 166 3.76 7.62 13.26
C CYS A 166 3.38 8.30 11.94
N PHE A 167 4.01 7.86 10.87
CA PHE A 167 3.55 8.12 9.51
C PHE A 167 2.42 7.16 9.15
N VAL A 168 1.44 7.66 8.40
CA VAL A 168 0.27 6.90 7.95
C VAL A 168 0.35 6.72 6.45
N VAL A 169 0.27 5.48 5.97
CA VAL A 169 0.20 5.20 4.54
C VAL A 169 -1.13 5.73 3.99
N GLN A 170 -1.05 6.67 3.05
CA GLN A 170 -2.21 7.39 2.50
C GLN A 170 -2.49 7.08 1.04
N SER A 171 -1.45 6.78 0.25
CA SER A 171 -1.57 6.56 -1.18
C SER A 171 -0.65 5.43 -1.65
N LEU A 172 -1.08 4.73 -2.69
CA LEU A 172 -0.28 3.80 -3.47
C LEU A 172 -0.14 4.36 -4.88
N ARG A 173 1.10 4.50 -5.34
CA ARG A 173 1.46 4.93 -6.70
C ARG A 173 1.99 3.73 -7.47
N ASP A 174 1.51 3.55 -8.67
CA ASP A 174 1.96 2.53 -9.63
C ASP A 174 3.19 3.06 -10.40
N GLU A 175 4.20 3.49 -9.64
CA GLU A 175 5.48 4.05 -10.09
C GLU A 175 6.49 4.03 -8.93
N ASP A 176 7.78 4.05 -9.22
CA ASP A 176 8.85 4.01 -8.21
C ASP A 176 9.07 5.34 -7.45
N CYS A 177 8.61 6.46 -8.00
CA CYS A 177 8.74 7.82 -7.47
C CYS A 177 10.16 8.32 -7.18
N PHE A 178 11.24 7.67 -7.62
CA PHE A 178 12.61 8.19 -7.40
C PHE A 178 12.81 9.57 -8.00
N SER A 179 12.36 9.78 -9.24
CA SER A 179 12.47 11.08 -9.93
C SER A 179 11.61 12.19 -9.32
N ARG A 180 10.69 11.84 -8.43
CA ARG A 180 9.77 12.75 -7.73
C ARG A 180 10.19 13.01 -6.29
N SER A 181 11.17 12.30 -5.77
CA SER A 181 11.69 12.46 -4.41
C SER A 181 12.92 13.36 -4.38
N LYS A 182 13.17 13.97 -3.23
CA LYS A 182 14.39 14.76 -3.01
C LYS A 182 15.57 13.86 -2.66
N GLU A 183 15.34 12.86 -1.82
CA GLU A 183 16.36 11.93 -1.33
C GLU A 183 15.81 10.50 -1.37
N ALA A 184 16.72 9.54 -1.50
CA ALA A 184 16.43 8.11 -1.47
C ALA A 184 17.47 7.38 -0.61
N TYR A 185 17.00 6.51 0.27
CA TYR A 185 17.82 5.77 1.22
C TYR A 185 17.53 4.28 1.14
N SER A 186 18.56 3.45 1.21
CA SER A 186 18.36 2.01 1.40
C SER A 186 17.87 1.74 2.83
N VAL A 187 16.82 0.94 2.96
CA VAL A 187 16.34 0.47 4.25
C VAL A 187 17.27 -0.65 4.73
N THR A 188 17.77 -0.53 5.93
CA THR A 188 18.69 -1.50 6.52
C THR A 188 18.00 -2.55 7.39
N HIS A 189 16.97 -2.13 8.13
CA HIS A 189 16.18 -3.02 8.98
C HIS A 189 14.69 -2.64 8.91
N ILE A 190 13.84 -3.64 9.00
CA ILE A 190 12.40 -3.44 9.21
C ILE A 190 11.98 -4.29 10.40
N PHE A 191 11.40 -3.64 11.39
CA PHE A 191 10.84 -4.30 12.57
C PHE A 191 9.33 -4.12 12.62
N SER A 192 8.63 -5.06 13.27
CA SER A 192 7.21 -4.86 13.57
C SER A 192 6.86 -5.20 15.02
N ARG A 193 5.73 -4.64 15.45
CA ARG A 193 5.07 -4.96 16.71
C ARG A 193 3.57 -4.78 16.58
N ALA A 194 2.80 -5.45 17.41
CA ALA A 194 1.40 -5.12 17.58
C ALA A 194 1.24 -3.73 18.23
N ASN A 195 0.15 -3.01 17.93
CA ASN A 195 -0.07 -1.66 18.45
C ASN A 195 -0.18 -1.57 19.98
N ASP A 196 -0.61 -2.64 20.62
CA ASP A 196 -0.73 -2.77 22.09
C ASP A 196 0.61 -3.07 22.79
N LYS A 197 1.63 -3.44 22.04
CA LYS A 197 2.99 -3.70 22.55
C LYS A 197 3.83 -2.43 22.57
N LYS A 198 4.72 -2.32 23.57
CA LYS A 198 5.67 -1.18 23.66
C LYS A 198 6.96 -1.42 22.90
N LYS A 199 7.39 -2.68 22.80
CA LYS A 199 8.65 -3.10 22.17
C LYS A 199 8.40 -3.80 20.85
N TYR A 200 9.32 -3.64 19.91
CA TYR A 200 9.35 -4.38 18.65
C TYR A 200 9.84 -5.79 18.90
N THR A 201 9.07 -6.77 18.47
CA THR A 201 9.29 -8.20 18.72
C THR A 201 9.67 -8.98 17.48
N ASP A 202 9.43 -8.40 16.29
CA ASP A 202 9.64 -9.10 15.03
C ASP A 202 10.66 -8.35 14.17
N LEU A 203 11.73 -9.01 13.76
CA LEU A 203 12.62 -8.55 12.69
C LEU A 203 12.08 -9.10 11.37
N LEU A 204 11.63 -8.23 10.47
CA LEU A 204 11.03 -8.61 9.19
C LEU A 204 12.05 -8.57 8.06
N PHE A 205 12.99 -7.63 8.12
CA PHE A 205 14.03 -7.46 7.12
C PHE A 205 15.34 -7.03 7.77
N LEU A 206 16.43 -7.59 7.28
CA LEU A 206 17.82 -7.20 7.58
C LEU A 206 18.59 -7.18 6.26
N ASP A 207 19.10 -6.02 5.87
CA ASP A 207 19.98 -5.90 4.72
C ASP A 207 21.26 -6.72 4.95
N LYS A 208 21.75 -7.38 3.91
CA LYS A 208 22.94 -8.26 3.96
C LYS A 208 24.22 -7.57 4.42
N ASN A 209 24.30 -6.25 4.29
CA ASN A 209 25.45 -5.44 4.72
C ASN A 209 25.21 -4.74 6.06
N ALA A 210 24.04 -4.92 6.68
CA ALA A 210 23.68 -4.34 7.95
C ALA A 210 23.97 -5.32 9.12
N ASP A 211 24.16 -4.76 10.31
CA ASP A 211 24.42 -5.52 11.53
C ASP A 211 23.57 -4.95 12.68
N MET A 212 22.90 -5.83 13.41
CA MET A 212 22.12 -5.48 14.61
C MET A 212 22.98 -4.77 15.68
N ASN A 213 24.29 -5.04 15.73
CA ASN A 213 25.22 -4.36 16.64
C ASN A 213 25.35 -2.87 16.31
N ASN A 214 25.21 -2.48 15.04
CA ASN A 214 25.41 -1.12 14.55
C ASN A 214 24.13 -0.28 14.58
N LEU A 215 23.03 -0.81 15.11
CA LEU A 215 21.78 -0.06 15.26
C LEU A 215 21.98 1.16 16.17
N PRO A 216 21.34 2.30 15.85
CA PRO A 216 21.29 3.47 16.74
C PRO A 216 20.76 3.10 18.12
N GLN A 217 21.30 3.73 19.16
CA GLN A 217 20.88 3.45 20.54
C GLN A 217 19.39 3.70 20.78
N GLU A 218 18.82 4.68 20.08
CA GLU A 218 17.39 4.99 20.13
C GLU A 218 16.55 3.85 19.58
N VAL A 219 16.99 3.22 18.48
CA VAL A 219 16.34 2.03 17.91
C VAL A 219 16.46 0.85 18.87
N LYS A 220 17.66 0.58 19.42
CA LYS A 220 17.91 -0.53 20.38
C LYS A 220 16.97 -0.44 21.59
N LYS A 221 16.72 0.77 22.12
CA LYS A 221 15.78 0.99 23.22
C LYS A 221 14.35 0.59 22.91
N LEU A 222 13.95 0.57 21.65
CA LEU A 222 12.61 0.20 21.19
C LEU A 222 12.48 -1.30 20.90
N LEU A 223 13.57 -2.05 20.80
CA LEU A 223 13.54 -3.48 20.54
C LEU A 223 13.31 -4.28 21.82
N ASP A 224 12.67 -5.42 21.67
CA ASP A 224 12.59 -6.44 22.70
C ASP A 224 13.97 -7.11 22.86
N ASP A 225 14.28 -7.56 24.09
CA ASP A 225 15.56 -8.15 24.42
C ASP A 225 15.88 -9.41 23.59
N CYS A 226 14.85 -10.10 23.10
CA CYS A 226 15.00 -11.26 22.23
C CYS A 226 15.61 -10.92 20.84
N LEU A 227 15.51 -9.66 20.42
CA LEU A 227 16.08 -9.18 19.15
C LEU A 227 17.48 -8.58 19.31
N LEU A 228 17.88 -8.28 20.54
CA LEU A 228 19.21 -7.70 20.79
C LEU A 228 20.27 -8.80 20.76
N PRO A 229 21.44 -8.52 20.13
CA PRO A 229 22.56 -9.45 20.21
C PRO A 229 22.91 -9.71 21.69
N GLN A 230 22.85 -10.96 22.09
CA GLN A 230 23.35 -11.35 23.42
C GLN A 230 24.85 -11.10 23.44
N GLY A 231 25.27 -10.20 24.31
CA GLY A 231 26.70 -9.99 24.53
C GLY A 231 27.34 -11.35 24.85
N ARG A 232 28.32 -11.77 24.04
CA ARG A 232 29.19 -12.85 24.48
C ARG A 232 29.87 -12.34 25.76
N GLU A 233 29.44 -12.84 26.89
CA GLU A 233 30.30 -12.79 28.08
C GLU A 233 31.60 -13.47 27.65
N ASN A 234 32.64 -12.68 27.48
CA ASN A 234 33.99 -13.20 27.29
C ASN A 234 34.41 -13.78 28.64
N ASP A 235 34.35 -15.11 28.75
CA ASP A 235 35.09 -15.86 29.75
C ASP A 235 36.61 -15.74 29.53
#